data_c655e40730210aafd5779084c1ea9171
#
_entry.id   c655e40730210aafd5779084c1ea9171
#
_cell.length_a   1.000
_cell.length_b   1.000
_cell.length_c   1.000
_cell.angle_alpha   90.00
_cell.angle_beta   90.00
_cell.angle_gamma   90.00
#
_symmetry.space_group_name_H-M   'P 1'
#
loop_
_entity.id
_entity.type
_entity.pdbx_description
1 polymer ?
#
loop_
_entity_poly.entity_id
_entity_poly.type
_entity_poly.pdbx_seq_one_letter_code
_entity_poly.pdbx_strand_id
1 'polypeptide(L)'
;MSQPNPANSAPLFRTPAQGILFDLDGTLIDSAPDLVGACNDMLKVLGREPVALETARSWIGNGARRLVERALTGDFDGEPPLNLMATAYPLFEKCYQKNLYRDSVMYAGALETLAQCHALDRRVGCVTNKPGGFTRPLLQAMGLSSYLDPVIGGNDLSRKKPDPLPLQYVA
;
A
#
# COMPACT_ATOMS: atom_id res chain seq x y z
N MET A 1 26.61 10.30 -30.08
CA MET A 1 25.43 10.10 -29.22
C MET A 1 25.58 11.02 -28.01
N SER A 2 24.87 12.16 -28.04
CA SER A 2 24.96 13.19 -26.98
C SER A 2 24.12 12.73 -25.79
N GLN A 3 24.72 12.67 -24.62
CA GLN A 3 23.99 12.40 -23.38
C GLN A 3 23.00 13.54 -23.09
N PRO A 4 21.79 13.27 -22.59
CA PRO A 4 20.86 14.31 -22.21
C PRO A 4 21.45 15.12 -21.04
N ASN A 5 21.48 16.44 -21.19
CA ASN A 5 21.93 17.38 -20.17
C ASN A 5 20.99 17.34 -18.96
N PRO A 6 21.44 17.01 -17.74
CA PRO A 6 20.60 16.93 -16.54
C PRO A 6 20.06 18.29 -16.06
N ALA A 7 20.49 19.40 -16.66
CA ALA A 7 20.10 20.77 -16.25
C ALA A 7 18.73 21.22 -16.80
N ASN A 8 18.01 20.41 -17.58
CA ASN A 8 16.76 20.81 -18.24
C ASN A 8 15.53 19.99 -17.81
N SER A 9 15.55 19.37 -16.64
CA SER A 9 14.33 18.82 -16.06
C SER A 9 13.51 19.97 -15.49
N ALA A 10 12.32 20.23 -16.05
CA ALA A 10 11.36 21.16 -15.48
C ALA A 10 11.12 20.76 -14.00
N PRO A 11 10.98 21.73 -13.07
CA PRO A 11 10.78 21.41 -11.66
C PRO A 11 9.52 20.52 -11.52
N LEU A 12 9.64 19.44 -10.79
CA LEU A 12 8.57 18.47 -10.50
C LEU A 12 7.30 19.14 -9.93
N PHE A 13 7.46 20.31 -9.30
CA PHE A 13 6.38 21.03 -8.65
C PHE A 13 6.28 22.47 -9.17
N ARG A 14 5.16 22.74 -9.84
CA ARG A 14 4.83 24.10 -10.32
C ARG A 14 4.11 24.97 -9.26
N THR A 15 3.69 24.39 -8.15
CA THR A 15 2.97 25.10 -7.06
C THR A 15 3.79 25.09 -5.78
N PRO A 16 3.66 26.12 -4.93
CA PRO A 16 4.35 26.18 -3.64
C PRO A 16 3.67 25.28 -2.59
N ALA A 17 3.40 24.01 -2.93
CA ALA A 17 2.88 23.06 -1.96
C ALA A 17 3.89 22.89 -0.82
N GLN A 18 3.43 23.08 0.42
CA GLN A 18 4.27 22.92 1.62
C GLN A 18 4.39 21.48 2.06
N GLY A 19 3.40 20.63 1.73
CA GLY A 19 3.37 19.22 2.06
C GLY A 19 2.89 18.36 0.89
N ILE A 20 3.34 17.12 0.87
CA ILE A 20 3.00 16.11 -0.14
C ILE A 20 2.61 14.84 0.58
N LEU A 21 1.47 14.26 0.21
CA LEU A 21 0.99 13.00 0.77
C LEU A 21 1.00 11.92 -0.32
N PHE A 22 1.64 10.82 -0.02
CA PHE A 22 1.70 9.66 -0.89
C PHE A 22 0.77 8.55 -0.39
N ASP A 23 0.17 7.81 -1.30
CA ASP A 23 -0.30 6.47 -1.00
C ASP A 23 0.89 5.50 -0.98
N LEU A 24 0.67 4.29 -0.51
CA LEU A 24 1.73 3.28 -0.38
C LEU A 24 1.61 2.21 -1.47
N ASP A 25 0.58 1.34 -1.36
CA ASP A 25 0.39 0.19 -2.24
C ASP A 25 0.03 0.65 -3.66
N GLY A 26 0.85 0.30 -4.64
CA GLY A 26 0.67 0.74 -6.03
C GLY A 26 1.17 2.15 -6.35
N THR A 27 1.78 2.85 -5.36
CA THR A 27 2.33 4.21 -5.54
C THR A 27 3.83 4.25 -5.20
N LEU A 28 4.21 3.94 -3.99
CA LEU A 28 5.62 3.87 -3.57
C LEU A 28 6.17 2.44 -3.66
N ILE A 29 5.31 1.45 -3.40
CA ILE A 29 5.69 0.04 -3.31
C ILE A 29 4.72 -0.81 -4.14
N ASP A 30 5.24 -1.69 -4.98
CA ASP A 30 4.51 -2.83 -5.51
C ASP A 30 4.48 -3.94 -4.46
N SER A 31 3.44 -3.94 -3.66
CA SER A 31 3.20 -4.92 -2.60
C SER A 31 2.24 -6.05 -3.03
N ALA A 32 1.78 -6.02 -4.28
CA ALA A 32 0.83 -7.00 -4.78
C ALA A 32 1.32 -8.45 -4.67
N PRO A 33 2.59 -8.78 -4.95
CA PRO A 33 3.07 -10.15 -4.83
C PRO A 33 2.87 -10.73 -3.42
N ASP A 34 3.24 -9.98 -2.37
CA ASP A 34 3.11 -10.44 -0.98
C ASP A 34 1.64 -10.50 -0.52
N LEU A 35 0.83 -9.51 -0.91
CA LEU A 35 -0.60 -9.48 -0.59
C LEU A 35 -1.34 -10.67 -1.21
N VAL A 36 -1.09 -10.94 -2.49
CA VAL A 36 -1.73 -12.06 -3.21
C VAL A 36 -1.19 -13.39 -2.74
N GLY A 37 0.11 -13.48 -2.44
CA GLY A 37 0.71 -14.66 -1.80
C GLY A 37 0.03 -15.01 -0.49
N ALA A 38 -0.19 -14.02 0.37
CA ALA A 38 -0.91 -14.22 1.65
C ALA A 38 -2.38 -14.61 1.46
N CYS A 39 -3.07 -14.05 0.45
CA CYS A 39 -4.41 -14.49 0.07
C CYS A 39 -4.42 -15.96 -0.36
N ASN A 40 -3.48 -16.38 -1.19
CA ASN A 40 -3.39 -17.72 -1.68
C ASN A 40 -3.02 -18.73 -0.58
N ASP A 41 -2.14 -18.36 0.35
CA ASP A 41 -1.85 -19.18 1.53
C ASP A 41 -3.11 -19.35 2.40
N MET A 42 -3.88 -18.28 2.62
CA MET A 42 -5.18 -18.33 3.31
C MET A 42 -6.18 -19.24 2.58
N LEU A 43 -6.35 -19.04 1.25
CA LEU A 43 -7.26 -19.85 0.43
C LEU A 43 -6.89 -21.33 0.48
N LYS A 44 -5.61 -21.67 0.41
CA LYS A 44 -5.10 -23.03 0.53
C LYS A 44 -5.48 -23.66 1.88
N VAL A 45 -5.33 -22.93 2.99
CA VAL A 45 -5.75 -23.43 4.32
C VAL A 45 -7.26 -23.70 4.37
N LEU A 46 -8.05 -22.90 3.65
CA LEU A 46 -9.51 -23.04 3.57
C LEU A 46 -9.96 -24.08 2.50
N GLY A 47 -9.03 -24.79 1.84
CA GLY A 47 -9.35 -25.76 0.80
C GLY A 47 -9.94 -25.14 -0.47
N ARG A 48 -9.56 -23.90 -0.79
CA ARG A 48 -10.03 -23.15 -1.95
C ARG A 48 -8.93 -22.96 -2.99
N GLU A 49 -9.34 -22.76 -4.25
CA GLU A 49 -8.42 -22.49 -5.35
C GLU A 49 -7.72 -21.12 -5.20
N PRO A 50 -6.45 -21.03 -5.61
CA PRO A 50 -5.72 -19.79 -5.58
C PRO A 50 -6.23 -18.80 -6.63
N VAL A 51 -6.02 -17.51 -6.39
CA VAL A 51 -6.28 -16.42 -7.34
C VAL A 51 -5.02 -16.03 -8.08
N ALA A 52 -5.13 -15.70 -9.37
CA ALA A 52 -4.00 -15.22 -10.14
C ALA A 52 -3.57 -13.82 -9.69
N LEU A 53 -2.25 -13.55 -9.70
CA LEU A 53 -1.67 -12.27 -9.31
C LEU A 53 -2.28 -11.10 -10.10
N GLU A 54 -2.39 -11.23 -11.40
CA GLU A 54 -2.91 -10.17 -12.28
C GLU A 54 -4.38 -9.83 -11.98
N THR A 55 -5.19 -10.84 -11.69
CA THR A 55 -6.59 -10.64 -11.28
C THR A 55 -6.67 -9.92 -9.93
N ALA A 56 -5.94 -10.43 -8.94
CA ALA A 56 -5.98 -9.90 -7.59
C ALA A 56 -5.31 -8.52 -7.45
N ARG A 57 -4.38 -8.17 -8.34
CA ARG A 57 -3.76 -6.84 -8.40
C ARG A 57 -4.81 -5.72 -8.54
N SER A 58 -5.85 -5.93 -9.34
CA SER A 58 -6.94 -4.96 -9.50
C SER A 58 -7.82 -4.81 -8.24
N TRP A 59 -7.70 -5.72 -7.29
CA TRP A 59 -8.49 -5.73 -6.04
C TRP A 59 -7.84 -4.95 -4.90
N ILE A 60 -6.57 -4.55 -5.06
CA ILE A 60 -5.78 -3.83 -4.06
C ILE A 60 -6.20 -2.35 -4.02
N GLY A 61 -6.04 -1.70 -2.86
CA GLY A 61 -6.30 -0.26 -2.68
C GLY A 61 -7.46 0.06 -1.72
N ASN A 62 -8.42 -0.87 -1.54
CA ASN A 62 -9.55 -0.67 -0.65
C ASN A 62 -9.34 -1.21 0.79
N GLY A 63 -8.11 -1.63 1.10
CA GLY A 63 -7.71 -2.21 2.38
C GLY A 63 -7.80 -3.73 2.41
N ALA A 64 -7.07 -4.32 3.37
CA ALA A 64 -6.86 -5.77 3.46
C ALA A 64 -8.17 -6.57 3.56
N ARG A 65 -9.15 -6.07 4.33
CA ARG A 65 -10.44 -6.76 4.47
C ARG A 65 -11.13 -6.94 3.12
N ARG A 66 -11.19 -5.89 2.30
CA ARG A 66 -11.85 -5.95 0.98
C ARG A 66 -11.10 -6.88 0.01
N LEU A 67 -9.77 -6.91 0.10
CA LEU A 67 -8.98 -7.87 -0.67
C LEU A 67 -9.34 -9.32 -0.33
N VAL A 68 -9.48 -9.65 0.96
CA VAL A 68 -9.87 -10.98 1.42
C VAL A 68 -11.30 -11.33 0.97
N GLU A 69 -12.25 -10.40 1.04
CA GLU A 69 -13.62 -10.61 0.55
C GLU A 69 -13.63 -10.99 -0.94
N ARG A 70 -12.89 -10.27 -1.76
CA ARG A 70 -12.72 -10.54 -3.19
C ARG A 70 -12.04 -11.87 -3.47
N ALA A 71 -10.99 -12.19 -2.70
CA ALA A 71 -10.29 -13.49 -2.84
C ALA A 71 -11.21 -14.68 -2.50
N LEU A 72 -12.10 -14.53 -1.53
CA LEU A 72 -13.06 -15.58 -1.14
C LEU A 72 -14.18 -15.78 -2.15
N THR A 73 -14.60 -14.73 -2.84
CA THR A 73 -15.74 -14.76 -3.77
C THR A 73 -15.32 -14.88 -5.23
N GLY A 74 -14.09 -14.48 -5.57
CA GLY A 74 -13.64 -14.33 -6.95
C GLY A 74 -14.29 -13.14 -7.67
N ASP A 75 -14.99 -12.26 -6.94
CA ASP A 75 -15.74 -11.15 -7.48
C ASP A 75 -15.29 -9.83 -6.83
N PHE A 76 -15.20 -8.76 -7.66
CA PHE A 76 -14.79 -7.43 -7.23
C PHE A 76 -15.75 -6.82 -6.18
N ASP A 77 -17.05 -7.05 -6.33
CA ASP A 77 -18.09 -6.56 -5.42
C ASP A 77 -18.64 -7.65 -4.49
N GLY A 78 -18.07 -8.86 -4.55
CA GLY A 78 -18.52 -10.01 -3.78
C GLY A 78 -18.44 -9.78 -2.27
N GLU A 79 -19.43 -10.31 -1.57
CA GLU A 79 -19.55 -10.29 -0.11
C GLU A 79 -19.68 -11.73 0.40
N PRO A 80 -18.61 -12.29 1.01
CA PRO A 80 -18.67 -13.63 1.58
C PRO A 80 -19.49 -13.65 2.87
N PRO A 81 -20.02 -14.80 3.30
CA PRO A 81 -20.69 -14.96 4.59
C PRO A 81 -19.82 -14.49 5.75
N LEU A 82 -20.44 -13.83 6.75
CA LEU A 82 -19.73 -13.25 7.92
C LEU A 82 -18.91 -14.27 8.69
N ASN A 83 -19.43 -15.51 8.87
CA ASN A 83 -18.71 -16.59 9.53
C ASN A 83 -17.46 -17.01 8.77
N LEU A 84 -17.49 -17.00 7.44
CA LEU A 84 -16.32 -17.28 6.60
C LEU A 84 -15.28 -16.17 6.75
N MET A 85 -15.70 -14.91 6.72
CA MET A 85 -14.80 -13.76 6.95
C MET A 85 -14.15 -13.80 8.35
N ALA A 86 -14.91 -14.17 9.38
CA ALA A 86 -14.39 -14.27 10.74
C ALA A 86 -13.26 -15.31 10.87
N THR A 87 -13.25 -16.33 10.02
CA THR A 87 -12.18 -17.34 9.94
C THR A 87 -11.05 -16.90 9.00
N ALA A 88 -11.40 -16.39 7.82
CA ALA A 88 -10.45 -16.10 6.75
C ALA A 88 -9.55 -14.90 7.05
N TYR A 89 -10.12 -13.83 7.61
CA TYR A 89 -9.35 -12.59 7.81
C TYR A 89 -8.18 -12.75 8.79
N PRO A 90 -8.32 -13.38 9.97
CA PRO A 90 -7.18 -13.67 10.86
C PRO A 90 -6.13 -14.61 10.22
N LEU A 91 -6.57 -15.57 9.39
CA LEU A 91 -5.65 -16.43 8.63
C LEU A 91 -4.82 -15.61 7.63
N PHE A 92 -5.47 -14.71 6.88
CA PHE A 92 -4.79 -13.80 5.97
C PHE A 92 -3.76 -12.95 6.72
N GLU A 93 -4.15 -12.31 7.85
CA GLU A 93 -3.23 -11.48 8.62
C GLU A 93 -1.99 -12.28 9.07
N LYS A 94 -2.20 -13.50 9.55
CA LYS A 94 -1.10 -14.40 9.94
C LYS A 94 -0.20 -14.78 8.76
N CYS A 95 -0.77 -15.07 7.59
CA CYS A 95 -0.02 -15.38 6.37
C CYS A 95 0.75 -14.16 5.89
N TYR A 96 0.10 -12.98 5.87
CA TYR A 96 0.73 -11.75 5.43
C TYR A 96 1.88 -11.30 6.35
N GLN A 97 1.70 -11.43 7.66
CA GLN A 97 2.76 -11.11 8.62
C GLN A 97 4.03 -11.94 8.42
N LYS A 98 3.90 -13.22 8.00
CA LYS A 98 5.04 -14.10 7.70
C LYS A 98 5.77 -13.73 6.41
N ASN A 99 5.05 -13.17 5.44
CA ASN A 99 5.52 -12.89 4.09
C ASN A 99 5.65 -11.38 3.82
N LEU A 100 5.50 -10.56 4.84
CA LEU A 100 5.62 -9.11 4.69
C LEU A 100 6.99 -8.75 4.11
N TYR A 101 7.03 -7.98 3.03
CA TYR A 101 8.22 -7.52 2.28
C TYR A 101 9.12 -8.62 1.69
N ARG A 102 8.63 -9.84 1.49
CA ARG A 102 9.41 -10.92 0.86
C ARG A 102 9.63 -10.68 -0.64
N ASP A 103 8.55 -10.37 -1.34
CA ASP A 103 8.50 -10.17 -2.79
C ASP A 103 8.04 -8.75 -3.20
N SER A 104 7.75 -7.89 -2.20
CA SER A 104 7.42 -6.47 -2.43
C SER A 104 8.65 -5.71 -2.88
N VAL A 105 8.49 -4.78 -3.83
CA VAL A 105 9.58 -3.94 -4.34
C VAL A 105 9.15 -2.48 -4.42
N MET A 106 10.08 -1.54 -4.23
CA MET A 106 9.83 -0.14 -4.51
C MET A 106 9.67 0.10 -6.02
N TYR A 107 8.75 0.99 -6.39
CA TYR A 107 8.70 1.47 -7.76
C TYR A 107 9.95 2.29 -8.10
N ALA A 108 10.39 2.19 -9.36
CA ALA A 108 11.49 3.00 -9.85
C ALA A 108 11.16 4.50 -9.68
N GLY A 109 12.11 5.26 -9.13
CA GLY A 109 11.95 6.68 -8.86
C GLY A 109 11.26 7.03 -7.52
N ALA A 110 10.74 6.06 -6.77
CA ALA A 110 10.06 6.34 -5.51
C ALA A 110 11.02 6.94 -4.46
N LEU A 111 12.16 6.32 -4.24
CA LEU A 111 13.16 6.83 -3.28
C LEU A 111 13.73 8.18 -3.71
N GLU A 112 14.06 8.31 -4.99
CA GLU A 112 14.60 9.54 -5.56
C GLU A 112 13.59 10.70 -5.43
N THR A 113 12.31 10.42 -5.65
CA THR A 113 11.23 11.42 -5.49
C THR A 113 11.12 11.88 -4.03
N LEU A 114 11.13 10.95 -3.07
CA LEU A 114 11.08 11.28 -1.66
C LEU A 114 12.31 12.11 -1.24
N ALA A 115 13.51 11.71 -1.67
CA ALA A 115 14.74 12.45 -1.40
C ALA A 115 14.71 13.86 -2.00
N GLN A 116 14.17 14.03 -3.21
CA GLN A 116 14.00 15.35 -3.82
C GLN A 116 13.00 16.24 -3.06
N CYS A 117 11.90 15.65 -2.57
CA CYS A 117 10.94 16.39 -1.74
C CYS A 117 11.63 16.96 -0.49
N HIS A 118 12.44 16.15 0.19
CA HIS A 118 13.22 16.58 1.35
C HIS A 118 14.26 17.65 1.00
N ALA A 119 14.98 17.47 -0.12
CA ALA A 119 15.96 18.46 -0.59
C ALA A 119 15.32 19.83 -0.93
N LEU A 120 14.02 19.84 -1.22
CA LEU A 120 13.22 21.05 -1.46
C LEU A 120 12.48 21.53 -0.20
N ASP A 121 12.85 21.03 0.98
CA ASP A 121 12.25 21.36 2.28
C ASP A 121 10.72 21.16 2.30
N ARG A 122 10.24 20.07 1.67
CA ARG A 122 8.82 19.72 1.67
C ARG A 122 8.52 18.72 2.78
N ARG A 123 7.41 18.93 3.49
CA ARG A 123 6.88 17.90 4.39
C ARG A 123 6.30 16.74 3.56
N VAL A 124 6.67 15.53 3.92
CA VAL A 124 6.25 14.36 3.16
C VAL A 124 5.62 13.35 4.10
N GLY A 125 4.38 12.96 3.81
CA GLY A 125 3.66 11.97 4.59
C GLY A 125 3.11 10.83 3.74
N CYS A 126 2.61 9.79 4.43
CA CYS A 126 1.95 8.65 3.80
C CYS A 126 0.55 8.47 4.38
N VAL A 127 -0.45 8.38 3.50
CA VAL A 127 -1.84 8.06 3.86
C VAL A 127 -2.32 6.88 3.05
N THR A 128 -2.46 5.72 3.69
CA THR A 128 -2.78 4.46 3.03
C THR A 128 -3.97 3.74 3.67
N ASN A 129 -4.68 2.92 2.88
CA ASN A 129 -5.71 2.01 3.39
C ASN A 129 -5.13 0.71 3.96
N LYS A 130 -3.81 0.49 3.82
CA LYS A 130 -3.11 -0.62 4.46
C LYS A 130 -3.11 -0.44 5.99
N PRO A 131 -3.47 -1.47 6.79
CA PRO A 131 -3.41 -1.37 8.24
C PRO A 131 -2.02 -0.94 8.75
N GLY A 132 -2.00 -0.02 9.74
CA GLY A 132 -0.76 0.55 10.28
C GLY A 132 0.23 -0.48 10.81
N GLY A 133 -0.29 -1.60 11.36
CA GLY A 133 0.53 -2.73 11.81
C GLY A 133 1.32 -3.44 10.71
N PHE A 134 0.92 -3.32 9.45
CA PHE A 134 1.68 -3.79 8.27
C PHE A 134 2.43 -2.66 7.58
N THR A 135 1.88 -1.45 7.62
CA THR A 135 2.46 -0.27 6.95
C THR A 135 3.83 0.08 7.53
N ARG A 136 3.91 0.27 8.84
CA ARG A 136 5.15 0.74 9.49
C ARG A 136 6.32 -0.26 9.36
N PRO A 137 6.13 -1.58 9.60
CA PRO A 137 7.20 -2.55 9.37
C PRO A 137 7.65 -2.63 7.90
N LEU A 138 6.72 -2.51 6.94
CA LEU A 138 7.05 -2.50 5.52
C LEU A 138 7.90 -1.28 5.15
N LEU A 139 7.50 -0.08 5.59
CA LEU A 139 8.26 1.16 5.38
C LEU A 139 9.67 1.08 5.99
N GLN A 140 9.78 0.49 7.18
CA GLN A 140 11.07 0.28 7.84
C GLN A 140 11.97 -0.66 7.05
N ALA A 141 11.44 -1.80 6.60
CA ALA A 141 12.19 -2.77 5.82
C ALA A 141 12.64 -2.23 4.47
N MET A 142 11.83 -1.36 3.84
CA MET A 142 12.15 -0.69 2.58
C MET A 142 13.04 0.57 2.75
N GLY A 143 13.41 0.95 3.98
CA GLY A 143 14.23 2.14 4.23
C GLY A 143 13.50 3.47 4.00
N LEU A 144 12.15 3.47 3.99
CA LEU A 144 11.35 4.65 3.71
C LEU A 144 10.86 5.40 4.96
N SER A 145 11.04 4.84 6.16
CA SER A 145 10.50 5.42 7.41
C SER A 145 11.06 6.81 7.72
N SER A 146 12.30 7.11 7.34
CA SER A 146 12.92 8.42 7.57
C SER A 146 12.44 9.51 6.62
N TYR A 147 11.73 9.14 5.55
CA TYR A 147 11.23 10.09 4.55
C TYR A 147 9.77 10.46 4.75
N LEU A 148 9.03 9.74 5.60
CA LEU A 148 7.58 9.85 5.68
C LEU A 148 7.13 10.15 7.10
N ASP A 149 6.66 11.37 7.33
CA ASP A 149 6.06 11.82 8.60
C ASP A 149 5.00 12.91 8.31
N PRO A 150 3.71 12.69 8.67
CA PRO A 150 3.16 11.50 9.35
C PRO A 150 2.90 10.29 8.43
N VAL A 151 2.76 9.11 9.05
CA VAL A 151 2.29 7.88 8.41
C VAL A 151 0.95 7.48 9.02
N ILE A 152 -0.11 7.51 8.21
CA ILE A 152 -1.49 7.14 8.61
C ILE A 152 -1.90 5.88 7.87
N GLY A 153 -2.10 4.81 8.61
CA GLY A 153 -2.60 3.53 8.13
C GLY A 153 -4.12 3.44 8.16
N GLY A 154 -4.69 2.46 7.45
CA GLY A 154 -6.12 2.31 7.24
C GLY A 154 -6.98 2.03 8.47
N ASN A 155 -6.37 1.77 9.63
CA ASN A 155 -7.03 1.56 10.91
C ASN A 155 -6.52 2.50 12.02
N ASP A 156 -5.75 3.53 11.68
CA ASP A 156 -5.24 4.51 12.65
C ASP A 156 -6.30 5.56 13.01
N LEU A 157 -7.28 5.77 12.13
CA LEU A 157 -8.40 6.70 12.34
C LEU A 157 -9.74 5.96 12.24
N SER A 158 -10.81 6.62 12.65
CA SER A 158 -12.18 6.05 12.61
C SER A 158 -12.70 5.82 11.19
N ARG A 159 -12.10 6.47 10.18
CA ARG A 159 -12.44 6.35 8.76
C ARG A 159 -11.17 6.29 7.92
N LYS A 160 -11.26 5.61 6.77
CA LYS A 160 -10.18 5.46 5.79
C LYS A 160 -10.56 6.06 4.44
N LYS A 161 -9.62 6.20 3.51
CA LYS A 161 -9.89 6.62 2.13
C LYS A 161 -10.98 5.72 1.49
N PRO A 162 -11.96 6.26 0.75
CA PRO A 162 -12.05 7.61 0.18
C PRO A 162 -12.65 8.68 1.10
N ASP A 163 -12.92 8.40 2.39
CA ASP A 163 -13.33 9.45 3.33
C ASP A 163 -12.20 10.49 3.44
N PRO A 164 -12.51 11.81 3.45
CA PRO A 164 -11.52 12.86 3.50
C PRO A 164 -10.77 12.96 4.84
N LEU A 165 -11.30 12.34 5.90
CA LEU A 165 -10.76 12.44 7.26
C LEU A 165 -9.25 12.17 7.35
N PRO A 166 -8.68 11.10 6.73
CA PRO A 166 -7.24 10.86 6.83
C PRO A 166 -6.38 11.95 6.21
N LEU A 167 -6.84 12.57 5.12
CA LEU A 167 -6.13 13.68 4.48
C LEU A 167 -6.27 14.97 5.28
N GLN A 168 -7.47 15.26 5.82
CA GLN A 168 -7.72 16.43 6.67
C GLN A 168 -6.95 16.37 8.00
N TYR A 169 -6.73 15.15 8.51
CA TYR A 169 -5.99 14.95 9.76
C TYR A 169 -4.51 15.34 9.63
N VAL A 170 -3.93 15.22 8.45
CA VAL A 170 -2.51 15.49 8.20
C VAL A 170 -2.24 16.81 7.48
N ALA A 171 -3.29 17.52 7.03
CA ALA A 171 -3.18 18.83 6.36
C ALA A 171 -3.06 19.97 7.36
#